data_4ea3b2b00ab81f87b0ff96379dd92bb8
#
_entry.id   4ea3b2b00ab81f87b0ff96379dd92bb8
#
_cell.length_a   1.000
_cell.length_b   1.000
_cell.length_c   1.000
_cell.angle_alpha   90.00
_cell.angle_beta   90.00
_cell.angle_gamma   90.00
#
_symmetry.space_group_name_H-M   'P 1'
#
loop_
_entity.id
_entity.type
_entity.pdbx_description
1 polymer ?
#
loop_
_entity_poly.entity_id
_entity_poly.type
_entity_poly.pdbx_seq_one_letter_code
_entity_poly.pdbx_strand_id
1 'polypeptide(L)'
;MHVHPSTPPTELDGARVERYASLDGIVHLARVTAFIDGAPAPKPAAIAVAVYPGESDAYVFHCSPDWSVLAAGHHASLEVAVLAAESGFPGVAERWVMQHAG
;
A
#
# COMPACT_ATOMS: atom_id res chain seq x y z
N MET A 1 -10.58 -17.50 13.73
CA MET A 1 -10.70 -17.14 12.53
C MET A 1 -10.02 -15.92 12.15
N HIS A 2 -9.28 -15.94 11.26
CA HIS A 2 -8.63 -14.81 10.88
C HIS A 2 -9.34 -14.23 9.78
N VAL A 3 -9.23 -13.01 9.66
CA VAL A 3 -9.77 -12.33 8.63
C VAL A 3 -8.67 -11.89 7.79
N HIS A 4 -8.62 -12.37 6.62
CA HIS A 4 -7.76 -11.81 5.70
C HIS A 4 -8.23 -10.46 5.42
N PRO A 5 -7.36 -9.55 5.15
CA PRO A 5 -7.76 -8.32 4.60
C PRO A 5 -8.48 -8.72 3.38
N SER A 6 -9.71 -8.51 3.41
CA SER A 6 -10.48 -8.68 2.27
C SER A 6 -9.91 -7.84 1.17
N THR A 7 -10.45 -7.96 0.02
CA THR A 7 -10.15 -7.10 -1.11
C THR A 7 -10.37 -5.66 -0.73
N PRO A 8 -9.45 -4.78 -1.04
CA PRO A 8 -9.67 -3.36 -0.77
C PRO A 8 -10.78 -2.81 -1.63
N PRO A 9 -11.28 -1.64 -1.28
CA PRO A 9 -12.19 -0.94 -2.19
C PRO A 9 -11.50 -0.70 -3.52
N THR A 10 -12.27 -0.47 -4.57
CA THR A 10 -11.69 -0.20 -5.88
C THR A 10 -10.90 1.11 -5.87
N GLU A 11 -11.22 2.01 -4.94
CA GLU A 11 -10.51 3.26 -4.77
C GLU A 11 -10.15 3.47 -3.33
N LEU A 12 -8.97 4.05 -3.12
CA LEU A 12 -8.54 4.48 -1.80
C LEU A 12 -8.17 5.94 -1.92
N ASP A 13 -8.79 6.76 -1.11
CA ASP A 13 -8.49 8.19 -1.09
C ASP A 13 -8.62 8.81 -2.49
N GLY A 14 -9.57 8.31 -3.28
CA GLY A 14 -9.81 8.82 -4.63
C GLY A 14 -8.96 8.21 -5.71
N ALA A 15 -7.97 7.41 -5.38
CA ALA A 15 -7.09 6.77 -6.37
C ALA A 15 -7.55 5.34 -6.64
N ARG A 16 -7.48 4.93 -7.89
CA ARG A 16 -7.87 3.58 -8.26
C ARG A 16 -6.78 2.59 -7.88
N VAL A 17 -7.14 1.56 -7.15
CA VAL A 17 -6.19 0.56 -6.70
C VAL A 17 -5.84 -0.37 -7.87
N GLU A 18 -4.55 -0.43 -8.21
CA GLU A 18 -4.07 -1.30 -9.28
C GLU A 18 -3.67 -2.65 -8.76
N ARG A 19 -3.05 -2.70 -7.58
CA ARG A 19 -2.66 -3.96 -6.95
C ARG A 19 -2.48 -3.74 -5.47
N TYR A 20 -2.52 -4.83 -4.73
CA TYR A 20 -2.37 -4.76 -3.28
C TYR A 20 -1.71 -6.03 -2.78
N ALA A 21 -1.21 -5.99 -1.55
CA ALA A 21 -0.58 -7.15 -0.95
C ALA A 21 -0.70 -7.08 0.57
N SER A 22 -0.83 -8.25 1.18
CA SER A 22 -0.80 -8.36 2.63
C SER A 22 0.64 -8.25 3.10
N LEU A 23 0.85 -7.60 4.22
CA LEU A 23 2.17 -7.48 4.84
C LEU A 23 2.36 -8.45 5.99
N ASP A 24 1.46 -9.41 6.15
CA ASP A 24 1.55 -10.36 7.24
C ASP A 24 2.88 -11.11 7.15
N GLY A 25 3.68 -11.04 8.23
CA GLY A 25 4.98 -11.67 8.27
C GLY A 25 6.08 -10.95 7.52
N ILE A 26 5.82 -9.79 6.94
CA ILE A 26 6.82 -9.04 6.19
C ILE A 26 7.37 -7.92 7.04
N VAL A 27 8.69 -7.77 7.05
CA VAL A 27 9.36 -6.72 7.79
C VAL A 27 9.42 -5.47 6.94
N HIS A 28 9.07 -4.34 7.54
CA HIS A 28 9.16 -3.05 6.87
C HIS A 28 10.57 -2.49 7.08
N LEU A 29 11.29 -2.27 6.01
CA LEU A 29 12.65 -1.78 6.06
C LEU A 29 12.80 -0.27 6.03
N ALA A 30 11.70 0.47 6.10
CA ALA A 30 11.76 1.91 6.05
C ALA A 30 12.59 2.43 7.22
N ARG A 31 13.49 3.37 6.92
CA ARG A 31 14.33 3.92 7.94
C ARG A 31 13.71 5.07 8.67
N VAL A 32 12.73 5.69 8.05
CA VAL A 32 12.07 6.84 8.63
C VAL A 32 10.81 6.35 9.30
N THR A 33 10.68 6.66 10.58
CA THR A 33 9.46 6.32 11.30
C THR A 33 8.47 7.45 11.13
N ALA A 34 7.30 7.13 10.67
CA ALA A 34 6.23 8.12 10.57
C ALA A 34 5.65 8.35 11.96
N PHE A 35 5.25 9.58 12.22
CA PHE A 35 4.66 9.94 13.51
C PHE A 35 3.31 10.58 13.27
N ILE A 36 2.38 10.30 14.15
CA ILE A 36 1.07 10.93 14.17
C ILE A 36 0.89 11.49 15.55
N ASP A 37 0.72 12.82 15.64
CA ASP A 37 0.57 13.52 16.92
C ASP A 37 1.69 13.16 17.90
N GLY A 38 2.92 13.07 17.39
CA GLY A 38 4.06 12.81 18.25
C GLY A 38 4.28 11.36 18.62
N ALA A 39 3.44 10.46 18.14
CA ALA A 39 3.58 9.03 18.41
C ALA A 39 3.89 8.27 17.12
N PRO A 40 4.61 7.15 17.20
CA PRO A 40 4.87 6.36 15.99
C PRO A 40 3.58 5.89 15.35
N ALA A 41 3.53 5.93 14.04
CA ALA A 41 2.37 5.44 13.31
C ALA A 41 2.24 3.93 13.48
N PRO A 42 1.03 3.39 13.46
CA PRO A 42 0.85 1.94 13.55
C PRO A 42 1.50 1.24 12.38
N LYS A 43 1.90 0.00 12.62
CA LYS A 43 2.45 -0.82 11.55
C LYS A 43 1.38 -1.10 10.53
N PRO A 44 1.66 -0.96 9.24
CA PRO A 44 0.64 -1.28 8.25
C PRO A 44 0.40 -2.78 8.14
N ALA A 45 -0.83 -3.16 7.84
CA ALA A 45 -1.20 -4.55 7.65
C ALA A 45 -1.19 -4.93 6.18
N ALA A 46 -1.26 -3.95 5.29
CA ALA A 46 -1.29 -4.19 3.85
C ALA A 46 -0.82 -2.94 3.12
N ILE A 47 -0.43 -3.11 1.87
CA ILE A 47 -0.14 -1.97 1.01
C ILE A 47 -0.97 -2.09 -0.25
N ALA A 48 -1.25 -0.94 -0.85
CA ALA A 48 -1.94 -0.86 -2.12
C ALA A 48 -1.20 0.14 -3.01
N VAL A 49 -1.07 -0.20 -4.29
CA VAL A 49 -0.51 0.74 -5.26
C VAL A 49 -1.67 1.25 -6.09
N ALA A 50 -1.81 2.56 -6.16
CA ALA A 50 -2.98 3.18 -6.77
C ALA A 50 -2.59 4.36 -7.64
N VAL A 51 -3.46 4.68 -8.58
CA VAL A 51 -3.24 5.74 -9.56
C VAL A 51 -4.49 6.61 -9.61
N TYR A 52 -4.31 7.93 -9.60
CA TYR A 52 -5.44 8.83 -9.77
C TYR A 52 -5.83 8.89 -11.24
N PRO A 53 -7.13 9.00 -11.54
CA PRO A 53 -7.58 9.06 -12.93
C PRO A 53 -6.92 10.22 -13.67
N GLY A 54 -6.42 9.93 -14.86
CA GLY A 54 -5.83 10.96 -15.70
C GLY A 54 -4.40 11.32 -15.35
N GLU A 55 -3.81 10.68 -14.34
CA GLU A 55 -2.43 10.96 -13.96
C GLU A 55 -1.54 9.75 -14.21
N SER A 56 -0.27 10.02 -14.47
CA SER A 56 0.70 8.94 -14.60
C SER A 56 1.38 8.61 -13.28
N ASP A 57 1.24 9.51 -12.31
CA ASP A 57 1.84 9.29 -10.98
C ASP A 57 1.13 8.18 -10.25
N ALA A 58 1.84 7.52 -9.36
CA ALA A 58 1.27 6.46 -8.57
C ALA A 58 1.60 6.64 -7.10
N TYR A 59 0.81 6.01 -6.26
CA TYR A 59 0.96 6.11 -4.82
C TYR A 59 1.02 4.74 -4.20
N VAL A 60 1.87 4.60 -3.17
CA VAL A 60 1.86 3.39 -2.33
C VAL A 60 1.16 3.79 -1.04
N PHE A 61 -0.01 3.22 -0.80
CA PHE A 61 -0.75 3.46 0.43
C PHE A 61 -0.43 2.36 1.43
N HIS A 62 -0.07 2.78 2.65
CA HIS A 62 0.10 1.86 3.76
C HIS A 62 -1.22 1.82 4.49
N CYS A 63 -1.79 0.64 4.62
CA CYS A 63 -3.16 0.51 5.09
C CYS A 63 -3.28 -0.34 6.33
N SER A 64 -4.29 -0.02 7.14
CA SER A 64 -4.67 -0.83 8.30
C SER A 64 -5.44 -2.06 7.80
N PRO A 65 -5.78 -3.00 8.70
CA PRO A 65 -6.51 -4.20 8.27
C PRO A 65 -7.85 -3.90 7.62
N ASP A 66 -8.46 -2.75 7.93
CA ASP A 66 -9.74 -2.37 7.32
C ASP A 66 -9.56 -1.41 6.16
N TRP A 67 -8.35 -1.33 5.61
CA TRP A 67 -8.01 -0.50 4.45
C TRP A 67 -8.09 1.01 4.70
N SER A 68 -7.97 1.42 5.95
CA SER A 68 -7.78 2.83 6.24
C SER A 68 -6.35 3.21 5.86
N VAL A 69 -6.19 4.32 5.19
CA VAL A 69 -4.87 4.77 4.74
C VAL A 69 -4.14 5.39 5.92
N LEU A 70 -3.02 4.79 6.29
CA LEU A 70 -2.19 5.27 7.40
C LEU A 70 -1.08 6.19 6.91
N ALA A 71 -0.59 5.96 5.71
CA ALA A 71 0.46 6.76 5.12
C ALA A 71 0.44 6.55 3.62
N ALA A 72 1.02 7.49 2.88
CA ALA A 72 1.08 7.39 1.44
C ALA A 72 2.43 7.90 0.94
N GLY A 73 2.98 7.22 -0.04
CA GLY A 73 4.19 7.65 -0.72
C GLY A 73 3.88 7.94 -2.18
N HIS A 74 4.37 9.07 -2.68
CA HIS A 74 4.13 9.48 -4.05
C HIS A 74 5.30 9.08 -4.94
N HIS A 75 5.01 8.55 -6.11
CA HIS A 75 6.03 8.13 -7.06
C HIS A 75 5.66 8.57 -8.46
N ALA A 76 6.66 8.70 -9.31
CA ALA A 76 6.47 9.28 -10.63
C ALA A 76 5.73 8.35 -11.59
N SER A 77 5.71 7.06 -11.33
CA SER A 77 5.02 6.11 -12.19
C SER A 77 4.62 4.88 -11.41
N LEU A 78 3.74 4.07 -12.01
CA LEU A 78 3.31 2.83 -11.42
C LEU A 78 4.51 1.89 -11.21
N GLU A 79 5.40 1.82 -12.18
CA GLU A 79 6.56 0.94 -12.06
C GLU A 79 7.47 1.35 -10.91
N VAL A 80 7.70 2.64 -10.78
CA VAL A 80 8.54 3.15 -9.68
C VAL A 80 7.89 2.88 -8.34
N ALA A 81 6.56 3.05 -8.26
CA ALA A 81 5.85 2.79 -7.02
C ALA A 81 5.95 1.32 -6.62
N VAL A 82 5.79 0.42 -7.58
CA VAL A 82 5.88 -1.01 -7.32
C VAL A 82 7.28 -1.37 -6.82
N LEU A 83 8.31 -0.86 -7.49
CA LEU A 83 9.69 -1.13 -7.07
C LEU A 83 9.98 -0.57 -5.69
N ALA A 84 9.46 0.61 -5.39
CA ALA A 84 9.65 1.21 -4.07
C ALA A 84 8.99 0.36 -2.99
N ALA A 85 7.79 -0.15 -3.27
CA ALA A 85 7.10 -1.01 -2.32
C ALA A 85 7.87 -2.31 -2.10
N GLU A 86 8.37 -2.90 -3.17
CA GLU A 86 9.11 -4.16 -3.05
C GLU A 86 10.42 -3.96 -2.31
N SER A 87 11.06 -2.81 -2.48
CA SER A 87 12.26 -2.50 -1.75
C SER A 87 12.00 -2.29 -0.27
N GLY A 88 10.91 -1.64 0.08
CA GLY A 88 10.57 -1.36 1.46
C GLY A 88 9.99 -2.54 2.21
N PHE A 89 9.42 -3.51 1.49
CA PHE A 89 8.77 -4.66 2.10
C PHE A 89 9.24 -5.93 1.41
N PRO A 90 10.42 -6.46 1.79
CA PRO A 90 10.97 -7.63 1.12
C PRO A 90 10.02 -8.81 1.17
N GLY A 91 9.80 -9.44 0.05
CA GLY A 91 8.89 -10.57 -0.08
C GLY A 91 7.53 -10.18 -0.63
N VAL A 92 7.22 -8.89 -0.68
CA VAL A 92 5.89 -8.48 -1.14
C VAL A 92 5.73 -8.71 -2.65
N ALA A 93 6.84 -8.76 -3.37
CA ALA A 93 6.77 -8.99 -4.83
C ALA A 93 6.06 -10.27 -5.18
N GLU A 94 6.06 -11.26 -4.29
CA GLU A 94 5.42 -12.55 -4.54
C GLU A 94 3.98 -12.58 -4.05
N ARG A 95 3.49 -11.47 -3.52
CA ARG A 95 2.16 -11.42 -2.91
C ARG A 95 1.20 -10.51 -3.62
N TRP A 96 1.62 -9.85 -4.68
CA TRP A 96 0.74 -8.90 -5.36
C TRP A 96 -0.52 -9.57 -5.86
N VAL A 97 -1.65 -8.96 -5.58
CA VAL A 97 -2.93 -9.33 -6.14
C VAL A 97 -3.35 -8.18 -7.03
N MET A 98 -3.60 -8.48 -8.29
CA MET A 98 -4.00 -7.43 -9.24
C MET A 98 -5.47 -7.13 -9.04
N GLN A 99 -5.80 -5.85 -8.94
CA GLN A 99 -7.17 -5.43 -8.78
C GLN A 99 -7.67 -5.02 -10.14
N HIS A 100 -8.64 -5.75 -10.66
CA HIS A 100 -9.17 -5.39 -11.95
C HIS A 100 -10.43 -4.61 -11.74
N ALA A 101 -10.52 -3.52 -12.41
CA ALA A 101 -11.72 -2.73 -12.36
C ALA A 101 -12.72 -3.36 -13.29
N GLY A 102 -13.74 -3.76 -12.76
CA GLY A 102 -14.87 -4.21 -13.51
C GLY A 102 -14.80 -5.53 -14.10
#